data_e5377360b454acd82f2b76aaebe7b99f
#
_entry.id   e5377360b454acd82f2b76aaebe7b99f
#
_cell.length_a   1.000
_cell.length_b   1.000
_cell.length_c   1.000
_cell.angle_alpha   90.00
_cell.angle_beta   90.00
_cell.angle_gamma   90.00
#
_symmetry.space_group_name_H-M   'P 1'
#
loop_
_entity.id
_entity.type
_entity.pdbx_description
1 polymer ?
#
loop_
_entity_poly.entity_id
_entity_poly.type
_entity_poly.pdbx_seq_one_letter_code
_entity_poly.pdbx_strand_id
1 'polypeptide(L)'
;MAKHGKKYLEAEKLVEPDKLYQPREAISLLKQMNYVNFDPTVEVHMKLGVDPRHADQMVRGVAMLPSGTGKDVKVLVFAQGEKANEAEAAGADFVGLDDLIKQIESDWIGFDVAIATPDVMGKVGRLGKKLGPRGLMPSPKAGTITFDVAKTIREAKEGRVEFRVDKTALLHIPAGKLSFSEEALLANVTAVIDSVVRAKPSGSKGAYIKSVVLSSTMSPSVRLDVPTAVALKPV
;
A
#
# COMPACT_ATOMS: atom_id res chain seq x y z
N MET A 1 23.62 3.32 -20.32
CA MET A 1 22.42 2.73 -19.69
C MET A 1 22.74 1.29 -19.29
N ALA A 2 22.32 0.85 -18.09
CA ALA A 2 22.44 -0.54 -17.70
C ALA A 2 21.58 -1.40 -18.65
N LYS A 3 22.16 -2.48 -19.18
CA LYS A 3 21.43 -3.42 -20.05
C LYS A 3 20.61 -4.35 -19.16
N HIS A 4 19.32 -4.50 -19.44
CA HIS A 4 18.47 -5.49 -18.79
C HIS A 4 18.94 -6.92 -19.10
N GLY A 5 18.64 -7.87 -18.21
CA GLY A 5 18.94 -9.28 -18.42
C GLY A 5 18.10 -9.90 -19.54
N LYS A 6 18.57 -11.02 -20.09
CA LYS A 6 17.92 -11.71 -21.23
C LYS A 6 16.43 -12.01 -20.97
N LYS A 7 16.10 -12.57 -19.79
CA LYS A 7 14.71 -12.89 -19.40
C LYS A 7 13.80 -11.66 -19.33
N TYR A 8 14.34 -10.51 -18.87
CA TYR A 8 13.57 -9.26 -18.86
C TYR A 8 13.28 -8.79 -20.31
N LEU A 9 14.26 -8.85 -21.20
CA LEU A 9 14.10 -8.47 -22.62
C LEU A 9 13.12 -9.39 -23.35
N GLU A 10 13.06 -10.67 -22.98
CA GLU A 10 12.06 -11.61 -23.50
C GLU A 10 10.65 -11.25 -23.01
N ALA A 11 10.49 -10.95 -21.73
CA ALA A 11 9.22 -10.50 -21.17
C ALA A 11 8.78 -9.13 -21.74
N GLU A 12 9.71 -8.21 -21.97
CA GLU A 12 9.44 -6.89 -22.56
C GLU A 12 8.86 -6.98 -23.97
N LYS A 13 9.25 -7.98 -24.77
CA LYS A 13 8.71 -8.20 -26.12
C LYS A 13 7.21 -8.54 -26.13
N LEU A 14 6.67 -9.02 -25.00
CA LEU A 14 5.24 -9.33 -24.87
C LEU A 14 4.39 -8.06 -24.67
N VAL A 15 5.04 -6.95 -24.30
CA VAL A 15 4.36 -5.67 -24.06
C VAL A 15 4.55 -4.77 -25.28
N GLU A 16 3.44 -4.35 -25.88
CA GLU A 16 3.47 -3.34 -26.95
C GLU A 16 3.63 -1.95 -26.31
N PRO A 17 4.70 -1.17 -26.63
CA PRO A 17 5.06 0.05 -25.92
C PRO A 17 3.99 1.14 -25.91
N ASP A 18 3.23 1.28 -26.99
CA ASP A 18 2.25 2.36 -27.18
C ASP A 18 0.79 1.91 -26.93
N LYS A 19 0.57 0.63 -26.62
CA LYS A 19 -0.76 0.10 -26.34
C LYS A 19 -1.18 0.41 -24.90
N LEU A 20 -2.40 0.87 -24.74
CA LEU A 20 -3.11 0.99 -23.47
C LEU A 20 -3.95 -0.27 -23.29
N TYR A 21 -3.68 -1.00 -22.22
CA TYR A 21 -4.33 -2.28 -21.94
C TYR A 21 -5.53 -2.11 -21.03
N GLN A 22 -6.53 -2.96 -21.20
CA GLN A 22 -7.60 -3.09 -20.22
C GLN A 22 -7.05 -3.77 -18.95
N PRO A 23 -7.58 -3.46 -17.76
CA PRO A 23 -7.07 -4.01 -16.50
C PRO A 23 -6.99 -5.54 -16.46
N ARG A 24 -8.00 -6.23 -17.01
CA ARG A 24 -8.02 -7.70 -17.07
C ARG A 24 -6.93 -8.26 -18.00
N GLU A 25 -6.75 -7.67 -19.18
CA GLU A 25 -5.69 -8.05 -20.12
C GLU A 25 -4.30 -7.81 -19.52
N ALA A 26 -4.10 -6.68 -18.82
CA ALA A 26 -2.84 -6.35 -18.19
C ALA A 26 -2.47 -7.36 -17.08
N ILE A 27 -3.43 -7.79 -16.27
CA ILE A 27 -3.21 -8.80 -15.23
C ILE A 27 -2.82 -10.15 -15.85
N SER A 28 -3.52 -10.59 -16.90
CA SER A 28 -3.19 -11.82 -17.62
C SER A 28 -1.79 -11.75 -18.24
N LEU A 29 -1.44 -10.60 -18.83
CA LEU A 29 -0.12 -10.37 -19.41
C LEU A 29 0.98 -10.40 -18.33
N LEU A 30 0.77 -9.79 -17.15
CA LEU A 30 1.71 -9.85 -16.03
C LEU A 30 1.98 -11.28 -15.58
N LYS A 31 0.96 -12.14 -15.55
CA LYS A 31 1.13 -13.57 -15.22
C LYS A 31 1.96 -14.32 -16.25
N GLN A 32 1.76 -14.01 -17.53
CA GLN A 32 2.53 -14.61 -18.63
C GLN A 32 4.00 -14.15 -18.62
N MET A 33 4.27 -12.91 -18.22
CA MET A 33 5.62 -12.35 -18.14
C MET A 33 6.43 -12.80 -16.93
N ASN A 34 5.86 -13.64 -16.07
CA ASN A 34 6.57 -14.10 -14.86
C ASN A 34 7.74 -15.00 -15.21
N TYR A 35 8.95 -14.59 -14.86
CA TYR A 35 10.18 -15.35 -15.05
C TYR A 35 10.99 -15.56 -13.77
N VAL A 36 10.46 -15.09 -12.63
CA VAL A 36 11.12 -15.21 -11.32
C VAL A 36 10.68 -16.47 -10.59
N ASN A 37 11.54 -16.98 -9.68
CA ASN A 37 11.30 -18.22 -8.95
C ASN A 37 10.61 -17.99 -7.58
N PHE A 38 10.33 -16.74 -7.23
CA PHE A 38 9.58 -16.38 -6.02
C PHE A 38 8.22 -15.83 -6.42
N ASP A 39 7.30 -15.68 -5.47
CA ASP A 39 5.98 -15.08 -5.72
C ASP A 39 6.09 -13.55 -5.70
N PRO A 40 6.09 -12.90 -6.89
CA PRO A 40 6.28 -11.45 -6.97
C PRO A 40 5.03 -10.69 -6.53
N THR A 41 5.25 -9.50 -5.99
CA THR A 41 4.17 -8.59 -5.64
C THR A 41 3.73 -7.82 -6.89
N VAL A 42 2.42 -7.74 -7.11
CA VAL A 42 1.80 -6.89 -8.12
C VAL A 42 1.57 -5.51 -7.51
N GLU A 43 2.03 -4.48 -8.19
CA GLU A 43 1.94 -3.09 -7.75
C GLU A 43 1.20 -2.23 -8.78
N VAL A 44 0.42 -1.30 -8.27
CA VAL A 44 -0.25 -0.25 -9.05
C VAL A 44 0.53 1.04 -8.89
N HIS A 45 1.03 1.58 -9.99
CA HIS A 45 1.70 2.87 -10.00
C HIS A 45 0.81 3.89 -10.71
N MET A 46 0.59 5.02 -10.07
CA MET A 46 -0.26 6.08 -10.63
C MET A 46 0.46 7.40 -10.63
N LYS A 47 0.40 8.12 -11.75
CA LYS A 47 0.81 9.51 -11.83
C LYS A 47 -0.40 10.40 -11.65
N LEU A 48 -0.34 11.25 -10.62
CA LEU A 48 -1.40 12.18 -10.30
C LEU A 48 -1.15 13.58 -10.88
N GLY A 49 -2.22 14.33 -11.07
CA GLY A 49 -2.20 15.73 -11.50
C GLY A 49 -2.21 16.70 -10.30
N VAL A 50 -1.40 16.40 -9.25
CA VAL A 50 -1.29 17.22 -8.06
C VAL A 50 0.13 17.77 -7.91
N ASP A 51 0.30 18.86 -7.16
CA ASP A 51 1.61 19.36 -6.76
C ASP A 51 1.86 18.99 -5.27
N PRO A 52 2.71 18.00 -4.99
CA PRO A 52 2.96 17.53 -3.63
C PRO A 52 3.74 18.54 -2.75
N ARG A 53 4.17 19.68 -3.32
CA ARG A 53 4.80 20.78 -2.55
C ARG A 53 3.76 21.55 -1.73
N HIS A 54 2.51 21.52 -2.15
CA HIS A 54 1.40 22.16 -1.45
C HIS A 54 0.74 21.17 -0.49
N ALA A 55 0.60 21.56 0.76
CA ALA A 55 0.04 20.69 1.80
C ALA A 55 -1.43 20.29 1.56
N ASP A 56 -2.19 21.15 0.88
CA ASP A 56 -3.58 20.95 0.45
C ASP A 56 -3.73 19.98 -0.73
N GLN A 57 -2.64 19.72 -1.47
CA GLN A 57 -2.60 18.76 -2.58
C GLN A 57 -1.89 17.45 -2.23
N MET A 58 -1.52 17.27 -0.98
CA MET A 58 -0.90 16.04 -0.50
C MET A 58 -1.93 14.92 -0.39
N VAL A 59 -1.88 13.97 -1.32
CA VAL A 59 -2.76 12.80 -1.33
C VAL A 59 -2.22 11.73 -0.39
N ARG A 60 -3.02 11.34 0.58
CA ARG A 60 -2.76 10.23 1.50
C ARG A 60 -4.07 9.58 1.86
N GLY A 61 -4.09 8.25 1.90
CA GLY A 61 -5.28 7.50 2.25
C GLY A 61 -4.99 6.05 2.56
N VAL A 62 -6.05 5.30 2.69
CA VAL A 62 -6.03 3.87 2.95
C VAL A 62 -6.90 3.19 1.91
N ALA A 63 -6.41 2.10 1.35
CA ALA A 63 -7.19 1.19 0.52
C ALA A 63 -7.37 -0.13 1.28
N MET A 64 -8.58 -0.67 1.25
CA MET A 64 -8.88 -2.00 1.75
C MET A 64 -8.90 -2.95 0.56
N LEU A 65 -8.06 -3.97 0.61
CA LEU A 65 -7.94 -4.97 -0.46
C LEU A 65 -8.87 -6.15 -0.14
N PRO A 66 -9.92 -6.40 -0.94
CA PRO A 66 -10.89 -7.45 -0.66
C PRO A 66 -10.27 -8.86 -0.54
N SER A 67 -9.21 -9.11 -1.31
CA SER A 67 -8.51 -10.40 -1.32
C SER A 67 -7.22 -10.38 -0.46
N GLY A 68 -7.02 -9.33 0.35
CA GLY A 68 -5.81 -9.17 1.15
C GLY A 68 -4.56 -8.82 0.34
N THR A 69 -3.43 -8.71 1.03
CA THR A 69 -2.12 -8.41 0.43
C THR A 69 -1.33 -9.65 0.04
N GLY A 70 -1.70 -10.84 0.56
CA GLY A 70 -0.93 -12.09 0.43
C GLY A 70 0.37 -12.11 1.22
N LYS A 71 0.49 -11.23 2.22
CA LYS A 71 1.59 -11.18 3.16
C LYS A 71 1.04 -11.27 4.59
N ASP A 72 1.65 -12.09 5.43
CA ASP A 72 1.38 -12.10 6.86
C ASP A 72 1.92 -10.81 7.50
N VAL A 73 1.01 -9.90 7.83
CA VAL A 73 1.33 -8.58 8.39
C VAL A 73 1.49 -8.71 9.90
N LYS A 74 2.68 -8.40 10.41
CA LYS A 74 2.95 -8.31 11.85
C LYS A 74 2.52 -6.96 12.39
N VAL A 75 1.57 -6.99 13.32
CA VAL A 75 0.97 -5.80 13.92
C VAL A 75 1.53 -5.57 15.31
N LEU A 76 2.10 -4.38 15.52
CA LEU A 76 2.54 -3.90 16.82
C LEU A 76 1.55 -2.87 17.35
N VAL A 77 1.17 -3.00 18.63
CA VAL A 77 0.21 -2.10 19.28
C VAL A 77 0.84 -1.44 20.50
N PHE A 78 0.86 -0.13 20.50
CA PHE A 78 1.19 0.67 21.66
C PHE A 78 -0.09 0.98 22.44
N ALA A 79 -0.30 0.25 23.52
CA ALA A 79 -1.44 0.44 24.42
C ALA A 79 -1.09 0.08 25.86
N GLN A 80 -1.91 0.54 26.81
CA GLN A 80 -1.79 0.24 28.24
C GLN A 80 -3.14 -0.21 28.82
N GLY A 81 -3.09 -1.00 29.90
CA GLY A 81 -4.27 -1.43 30.66
C GLY A 81 -5.24 -2.27 29.82
N GLU A 82 -6.53 -1.98 29.90
CA GLU A 82 -7.59 -2.75 29.21
C GLU A 82 -7.41 -2.78 27.68
N LYS A 83 -6.90 -1.69 27.08
CA LYS A 83 -6.64 -1.63 25.64
C LYS A 83 -5.52 -2.54 25.18
N ALA A 84 -4.56 -2.87 26.05
CA ALA A 84 -3.55 -3.87 25.76
C ALA A 84 -4.17 -5.27 25.70
N ASN A 85 -5.04 -5.62 26.67
CA ASN A 85 -5.74 -6.90 26.67
C ASN A 85 -6.68 -7.05 25.46
N GLU A 86 -7.38 -5.96 25.05
CA GLU A 86 -8.19 -5.95 23.82
C GLU A 86 -7.32 -6.20 22.56
N ALA A 87 -6.13 -5.61 22.52
CA ALA A 87 -5.20 -5.80 21.39
C ALA A 87 -4.68 -7.23 21.30
N GLU A 88 -4.36 -7.86 22.43
CA GLU A 88 -3.95 -9.28 22.49
C GLU A 88 -5.09 -10.19 22.06
N ALA A 89 -6.30 -9.96 22.56
CA ALA A 89 -7.49 -10.72 22.20
C ALA A 89 -7.85 -10.57 20.70
N ALA A 90 -7.55 -9.41 20.09
CA ALA A 90 -7.75 -9.16 18.67
C ALA A 90 -6.64 -9.77 17.79
N GLY A 91 -5.61 -10.36 18.40
CA GLY A 91 -4.54 -11.07 17.68
C GLY A 91 -3.38 -10.16 17.23
N ALA A 92 -3.07 -9.09 17.96
CA ALA A 92 -1.84 -8.34 17.73
C ALA A 92 -0.61 -9.21 18.03
N ASP A 93 0.45 -9.05 17.23
CA ASP A 93 1.66 -9.85 17.38
C ASP A 93 2.57 -9.31 18.49
N PHE A 94 2.56 -8.01 18.69
CA PHE A 94 3.33 -7.33 19.75
C PHE A 94 2.44 -6.29 20.43
N VAL A 95 2.29 -6.39 21.75
CA VAL A 95 1.50 -5.45 22.55
C VAL A 95 2.33 -4.97 23.73
N GLY A 96 2.31 -3.67 24.01
CA GLY A 96 3.04 -3.08 25.13
C GLY A 96 3.33 -1.60 24.93
N LEU A 97 4.19 -1.03 25.77
CA LEU A 97 4.59 0.36 25.65
C LEU A 97 6.08 0.58 25.90
N ASP A 98 6.49 0.68 27.18
CA ASP A 98 7.85 1.12 27.53
C ASP A 98 8.94 0.10 27.12
N ASP A 99 8.60 -1.19 27.12
CA ASP A 99 9.52 -2.25 26.68
C ASP A 99 9.70 -2.25 25.15
N LEU A 100 8.60 -2.08 24.41
CA LEU A 100 8.65 -1.96 22.94
C LEU A 100 9.37 -0.68 22.51
N ILE A 101 9.18 0.42 23.23
CA ILE A 101 9.91 1.67 22.97
C ILE A 101 11.43 1.43 23.10
N LYS A 102 11.87 0.77 24.17
CA LYS A 102 13.30 0.45 24.37
C LYS A 102 13.85 -0.47 23.28
N GLN A 103 13.08 -1.48 22.86
CA GLN A 103 13.47 -2.39 21.77
C GLN A 103 13.64 -1.62 20.45
N ILE A 104 12.70 -0.74 20.11
CA ILE A 104 12.78 0.08 18.90
C ILE A 104 13.93 1.11 18.99
N GLU A 105 14.20 1.66 20.18
CA GLU A 105 15.39 2.48 20.42
C GLU A 105 16.69 1.71 20.23
N SER A 106 16.68 0.39 20.40
CA SER A 106 17.80 -0.52 20.08
C SER A 106 17.78 -1.01 18.62
N ASP A 107 17.04 -0.34 17.73
CA ASP A 107 16.90 -0.64 16.30
C ASP A 107 16.18 -1.96 15.97
N TRP A 108 15.44 -2.53 16.93
CA TRP A 108 14.55 -3.65 16.61
C TRP A 108 13.31 -3.16 15.85
N ILE A 109 13.07 -3.72 14.65
CA ILE A 109 11.92 -3.43 13.79
C ILE A 109 11.43 -4.75 13.21
N GLY A 110 10.74 -5.52 14.05
CA GLY A 110 10.19 -6.83 13.69
C GLY A 110 8.71 -6.81 13.30
N PHE A 111 8.16 -5.64 12.93
CA PHE A 111 6.74 -5.45 12.61
C PHE A 111 6.56 -4.67 11.31
N ASP A 112 5.37 -4.81 10.71
CA ASP A 112 5.00 -4.15 9.46
C ASP A 112 4.05 -2.97 9.66
N VAL A 113 3.21 -3.00 10.69
CA VAL A 113 2.25 -1.94 11.02
C VAL A 113 2.31 -1.63 12.51
N ALA A 114 2.33 -0.34 12.86
CA ALA A 114 2.23 0.12 14.23
C ALA A 114 0.91 0.86 14.47
N ILE A 115 0.18 0.44 15.48
CA ILE A 115 -1.07 1.06 15.95
C ILE A 115 -0.80 1.64 17.34
N ALA A 116 -1.39 2.78 17.65
CA ALA A 116 -1.25 3.41 18.95
C ALA A 116 -2.59 3.97 19.44
N THR A 117 -2.82 3.89 20.76
CA THR A 117 -3.89 4.68 21.36
C THR A 117 -3.45 6.14 21.52
N PRO A 118 -4.36 7.12 21.41
CA PRO A 118 -4.02 8.54 21.53
C PRO A 118 -3.27 8.88 22.82
N ASP A 119 -3.60 8.21 23.91
CA ASP A 119 -3.06 8.45 25.25
C ASP A 119 -1.54 8.21 25.34
N VAL A 120 -1.03 7.21 24.60
CA VAL A 120 0.39 6.83 24.64
C VAL A 120 1.24 7.55 23.61
N MET A 121 0.62 8.32 22.69
CA MET A 121 1.33 9.01 21.61
C MET A 121 2.40 9.98 22.10
N GLY A 122 2.25 10.57 23.28
CA GLY A 122 3.28 11.43 23.90
C GLY A 122 4.62 10.70 24.11
N LYS A 123 4.58 9.42 24.46
CA LYS A 123 5.77 8.56 24.63
C LYS A 123 6.28 8.05 23.27
N VAL A 124 5.37 7.56 22.42
CA VAL A 124 5.68 7.00 21.09
C VAL A 124 6.28 8.06 20.16
N GLY A 125 5.92 9.34 20.35
CA GLY A 125 6.45 10.46 19.54
C GLY A 125 7.97 10.56 19.50
N ARG A 126 8.66 10.08 20.54
CA ARG A 126 10.14 10.04 20.60
C ARG A 126 10.74 9.12 19.53
N LEU A 127 10.01 8.08 19.12
CA LEU A 127 10.42 7.13 18.07
C LEU A 127 10.29 7.69 16.65
N GLY A 128 9.76 8.91 16.50
CA GLY A 128 9.52 9.53 15.20
C GLY A 128 10.75 9.61 14.30
N LYS A 129 11.96 9.79 14.89
CA LYS A 129 13.22 9.81 14.14
C LYS A 129 13.58 8.44 13.51
N LYS A 130 13.13 7.33 14.12
CA LYS A 130 13.41 5.96 13.67
C LYS A 130 12.26 5.41 12.79
N LEU A 131 11.02 5.58 13.25
CA LEU A 131 9.84 5.05 12.56
C LEU A 131 9.38 5.93 11.39
N GLY A 132 9.58 7.26 11.47
CA GLY A 132 9.15 8.21 10.46
C GLY A 132 9.73 7.97 9.06
N PRO A 133 11.07 7.84 8.91
CA PRO A 133 11.69 7.56 7.60
C PRO A 133 11.28 6.22 6.99
N ARG A 134 10.87 5.26 7.83
CA ARG A 134 10.42 3.92 7.41
C ARG A 134 8.91 3.84 7.13
N GLY A 135 8.16 4.92 7.37
CA GLY A 135 6.71 4.93 7.19
C GLY A 135 5.93 4.15 8.25
N LEU A 136 6.58 3.71 9.35
CA LEU A 136 5.98 2.90 10.41
C LEU A 136 5.40 3.72 11.57
N MET A 137 5.47 5.05 11.50
CA MET A 137 4.97 5.91 12.56
C MET A 137 3.43 5.96 12.54
N PRO A 138 2.76 5.64 13.68
CA PRO A 138 1.31 5.80 13.76
C PRO A 138 0.85 7.20 13.40
N SER A 139 -0.27 7.30 12.67
CA SER A 139 -0.80 8.58 12.19
C SER A 139 -2.32 8.61 12.21
N PRO A 140 -2.94 9.74 12.65
CA PRO A 140 -4.40 9.89 12.60
C PRO A 140 -4.94 9.83 11.17
N LYS A 141 -4.18 10.36 10.20
CA LYS A 141 -4.58 10.36 8.77
C LYS A 141 -4.58 8.96 8.17
N ALA A 142 -3.72 8.07 8.66
CA ALA A 142 -3.74 6.66 8.30
C ALA A 142 -4.74 5.85 9.15
N GLY A 143 -5.38 6.46 10.15
CA GLY A 143 -6.28 5.77 11.08
C GLY A 143 -5.59 4.73 11.96
N THR A 144 -4.26 4.81 12.12
CA THR A 144 -3.48 3.94 13.00
C THR A 144 -3.34 4.51 14.42
N ILE A 145 -3.91 5.71 14.66
CA ILE A 145 -4.13 6.25 16.01
C ILE A 145 -5.62 6.22 16.30
N THR A 146 -6.04 5.29 17.15
CA THR A 146 -7.46 5.06 17.46
C THR A 146 -7.66 4.43 18.83
N PHE A 147 -8.84 4.63 19.40
CA PHE A 147 -9.30 3.89 20.59
C PHE A 147 -9.90 2.52 20.23
N ASP A 148 -10.35 2.33 18.98
CA ASP A 148 -10.90 1.07 18.48
C ASP A 148 -9.76 0.20 17.90
N VAL A 149 -8.97 -0.32 18.83
CA VAL A 149 -7.75 -1.08 18.48
C VAL A 149 -8.11 -2.41 17.81
N ALA A 150 -9.14 -3.10 18.31
CA ALA A 150 -9.53 -4.41 17.81
C ALA A 150 -9.97 -4.39 16.34
N LYS A 151 -10.73 -3.37 15.93
CA LYS A 151 -11.15 -3.18 14.55
C LYS A 151 -9.95 -2.91 13.65
N THR A 152 -9.05 -2.01 14.06
CA THR A 152 -7.90 -1.61 13.26
C THR A 152 -6.90 -2.75 13.07
N ILE A 153 -6.73 -3.64 14.07
CA ILE A 153 -5.90 -4.84 13.94
C ILE A 153 -6.48 -5.79 12.89
N ARG A 154 -7.80 -6.04 12.93
CA ARG A 154 -8.46 -6.89 11.92
C ARG A 154 -8.29 -6.32 10.52
N GLU A 155 -8.60 -5.04 10.34
CA GLU A 155 -8.39 -4.36 9.05
C GLU A 155 -6.94 -4.46 8.56
N ALA A 156 -5.95 -4.28 9.45
CA ALA A 156 -4.54 -4.38 9.10
C ALA A 156 -4.17 -5.80 8.61
N LYS A 157 -4.75 -6.85 9.22
CA LYS A 157 -4.53 -8.25 8.82
C LYS A 157 -5.35 -8.65 7.58
N GLU A 158 -6.53 -8.06 7.38
CA GLU A 158 -7.42 -8.34 6.25
C GLU A 158 -6.93 -7.74 4.92
N GLY A 159 -5.99 -6.80 4.93
CA GLY A 159 -5.46 -6.25 3.69
C GLY A 159 -5.55 -4.73 3.59
N ARG A 160 -5.44 -4.04 4.70
CA ARG A 160 -5.33 -2.58 4.74
C ARG A 160 -3.97 -2.14 4.22
N VAL A 161 -3.97 -1.31 3.19
CA VAL A 161 -2.76 -0.72 2.59
C VAL A 161 -2.84 0.79 2.66
N GLU A 162 -1.82 1.42 3.23
CA GLU A 162 -1.69 2.87 3.23
C GLU A 162 -0.99 3.32 1.95
N PHE A 163 -1.48 4.42 1.37
CA PHE A 163 -0.82 5.07 0.25
C PHE A 163 -0.57 6.55 0.52
N ARG A 164 0.54 7.04 -0.01
CA ARG A 164 0.95 8.43 0.08
C ARG A 164 1.64 8.84 -1.21
N VAL A 165 1.27 10.02 -1.72
CA VAL A 165 1.93 10.62 -2.88
C VAL A 165 3.38 10.96 -2.55
N ASP A 166 4.29 10.65 -3.46
CA ASP A 166 5.70 11.01 -3.38
C ASP A 166 5.96 12.45 -3.85
N LYS A 167 7.23 12.89 -3.81
CA LYS A 167 7.64 14.24 -4.24
C LYS A 167 7.48 14.48 -5.75
N THR A 168 7.29 13.43 -6.54
CA THR A 168 7.15 13.45 -8.00
C THR A 168 5.71 13.31 -8.46
N ALA A 169 4.75 13.36 -7.52
CA ALA A 169 3.31 13.15 -7.73
C ALA A 169 2.97 11.72 -8.21
N LEU A 170 3.76 10.72 -7.77
CA LEU A 170 3.52 9.32 -8.02
C LEU A 170 2.97 8.63 -6.77
N LEU A 171 2.14 7.62 -6.99
CA LEU A 171 1.71 6.64 -6.00
C LEU A 171 2.23 5.26 -6.39
N HIS A 172 2.67 4.50 -5.40
CA HIS A 172 3.12 3.13 -5.52
C HIS A 172 2.38 2.31 -4.47
N ILE A 173 1.46 1.43 -4.90
CA ILE A 173 0.53 0.74 -4.01
C ILE A 173 0.57 -0.76 -4.34
N PRO A 174 0.90 -1.63 -3.39
CA PRO A 174 0.81 -3.07 -3.60
C PRO A 174 -0.66 -3.49 -3.73
N ALA A 175 -0.95 -4.33 -4.71
CA ALA A 175 -2.30 -4.86 -5.00
C ALA A 175 -2.45 -6.35 -4.66
N GLY A 176 -1.36 -7.04 -4.33
CA GLY A 176 -1.39 -8.46 -3.97
C GLY A 176 -0.22 -9.23 -4.54
N LYS A 177 -0.30 -10.56 -4.48
CA LYS A 177 0.70 -11.47 -5.02
C LYS A 177 0.28 -11.97 -6.40
N LEU A 178 1.26 -12.26 -7.26
CA LEU A 178 1.00 -12.77 -8.61
C LEU A 178 0.34 -14.17 -8.61
N SER A 179 0.51 -14.93 -7.51
CA SER A 179 -0.14 -16.21 -7.27
C SER A 179 -1.67 -16.11 -7.13
N PHE A 180 -2.21 -14.93 -6.83
CA PHE A 180 -3.65 -14.72 -6.72
C PHE A 180 -4.36 -15.01 -8.04
N SER A 181 -5.66 -15.34 -7.98
CA SER A 181 -6.49 -15.44 -9.18
C SER A 181 -6.58 -14.11 -9.91
N GLU A 182 -6.88 -14.13 -11.21
CA GLU A 182 -7.04 -12.89 -11.99
C GLU A 182 -8.19 -12.03 -11.46
N GLU A 183 -9.25 -12.67 -10.98
CA GLU A 183 -10.40 -11.99 -10.41
C GLU A 183 -10.07 -11.32 -9.08
N ALA A 184 -9.29 -11.99 -8.21
CA ALA A 184 -8.84 -11.44 -6.94
C ALA A 184 -7.90 -10.23 -7.15
N LEU A 185 -6.97 -10.32 -8.10
CA LEU A 185 -6.11 -9.18 -8.47
C LEU A 185 -6.91 -8.04 -9.08
N LEU A 186 -7.89 -8.33 -9.93
CA LEU A 186 -8.75 -7.32 -10.52
C LEU A 186 -9.56 -6.59 -9.45
N ALA A 187 -10.15 -7.32 -8.50
CA ALA A 187 -10.89 -6.75 -7.38
C ALA A 187 -9.99 -5.84 -6.53
N ASN A 188 -8.77 -6.27 -6.21
CA ASN A 188 -7.80 -5.48 -5.46
C ASN A 188 -7.37 -4.22 -6.22
N VAL A 189 -7.02 -4.33 -7.51
CA VAL A 189 -6.64 -3.19 -8.36
C VAL A 189 -7.79 -2.18 -8.45
N THR A 190 -9.01 -2.66 -8.61
CA THR A 190 -10.22 -1.80 -8.65
C THR A 190 -10.42 -1.07 -7.32
N ALA A 191 -10.28 -1.76 -6.19
CA ALA A 191 -10.41 -1.16 -4.85
C ALA A 191 -9.33 -0.09 -4.59
N VAL A 192 -8.09 -0.33 -5.05
CA VAL A 192 -7.00 0.66 -4.98
C VAL A 192 -7.35 1.91 -5.80
N ILE A 193 -7.75 1.75 -7.06
CA ILE A 193 -8.07 2.87 -7.95
C ILE A 193 -9.24 3.69 -7.38
N ASP A 194 -10.30 3.05 -6.92
CA ASP A 194 -11.47 3.70 -6.32
C ASP A 194 -11.07 4.50 -5.05
N SER A 195 -10.25 3.91 -4.17
CA SER A 195 -9.74 4.58 -2.97
C SER A 195 -8.92 5.82 -3.30
N VAL A 196 -8.09 5.77 -4.36
CA VAL A 196 -7.32 6.93 -4.83
C VAL A 196 -8.23 7.98 -5.44
N VAL A 197 -9.25 7.60 -6.22
CA VAL A 197 -10.25 8.54 -6.78
C VAL A 197 -11.00 9.27 -5.68
N ARG A 198 -11.42 8.56 -4.62
CA ARG A 198 -12.10 9.16 -3.45
C ARG A 198 -11.21 10.10 -2.66
N ALA A 199 -9.89 9.85 -2.66
CA ALA A 199 -8.91 10.70 -1.98
C ALA A 199 -8.53 11.96 -2.76
N LYS A 200 -9.23 12.30 -3.86
CA LYS A 200 -8.96 13.51 -4.66
C LYS A 200 -9.08 14.77 -3.82
N PRO A 201 -8.02 15.58 -3.70
CA PRO A 201 -8.08 16.86 -2.99
C PRO A 201 -8.88 17.89 -3.77
N SER A 202 -9.57 18.77 -3.05
CA SER A 202 -10.39 19.87 -3.63
C SER A 202 -9.56 20.86 -4.46
N GLY A 203 -8.29 21.04 -4.11
CA GLY A 203 -7.35 21.93 -4.83
C GLY A 203 -6.81 21.36 -6.15
N SER A 204 -7.10 20.11 -6.49
CA SER A 204 -6.64 19.50 -7.75
C SER A 204 -7.42 20.02 -8.95
N LYS A 205 -6.73 20.69 -9.89
CA LYS A 205 -7.29 21.21 -11.14
C LYS A 205 -6.95 20.25 -12.30
N GLY A 206 -7.88 20.08 -13.22
CA GLY A 206 -7.70 19.26 -14.42
C GLY A 206 -7.76 17.75 -14.17
N ALA A 207 -7.05 16.98 -15.00
CA ALA A 207 -7.03 15.50 -14.90
C ALA A 207 -6.29 15.08 -13.63
N TYR A 208 -7.03 14.41 -12.70
CA TYR A 208 -6.48 13.96 -11.43
C TYR A 208 -5.55 12.75 -11.60
N ILE A 209 -5.99 11.73 -12.32
CA ILE A 209 -5.15 10.57 -12.68
C ILE A 209 -4.66 10.79 -14.10
N LYS A 210 -3.34 10.91 -14.28
CA LYS A 210 -2.70 11.12 -15.59
C LYS A 210 -2.32 9.80 -16.25
N SER A 211 -1.83 8.84 -15.49
CA SER A 211 -1.49 7.51 -15.97
C SER A 211 -1.61 6.48 -14.86
N VAL A 212 -1.96 5.26 -15.24
CA VAL A 212 -1.99 4.09 -14.36
C VAL A 212 -1.15 2.99 -15.03
N VAL A 213 -0.31 2.37 -14.25
CA VAL A 213 0.61 1.33 -14.71
C VAL A 213 0.57 0.18 -13.72
N LEU A 214 0.52 -1.04 -14.21
CA LEU A 214 0.71 -2.25 -13.41
C LEU A 214 2.11 -2.81 -13.65
N SER A 215 2.74 -3.29 -12.59
CA SER A 215 3.97 -4.06 -12.68
C SER A 215 4.00 -5.17 -11.65
N SER A 216 4.77 -6.19 -11.88
CA SER A 216 5.15 -7.16 -10.83
C SER A 216 6.63 -7.00 -10.49
N THR A 217 7.04 -7.48 -9.33
CA THR A 217 8.44 -7.40 -8.92
C THR A 217 9.34 -8.00 -10.00
N MET A 218 10.29 -7.21 -10.52
CA MET A 218 11.24 -7.54 -11.59
C MET A 218 10.65 -7.62 -13.01
N SER A 219 9.35 -7.41 -13.24
CA SER A 219 8.75 -7.46 -14.59
C SER A 219 8.78 -6.09 -15.30
N PRO A 220 8.65 -6.09 -16.63
CA PRO A 220 8.27 -4.89 -17.36
C PRO A 220 6.91 -4.36 -16.88
N SER A 221 6.70 -3.06 -17.06
CA SER A 221 5.46 -2.40 -16.67
C SER A 221 4.43 -2.39 -17.79
N VAL A 222 3.15 -2.54 -17.46
CA VAL A 222 2.02 -2.53 -18.39
C VAL A 222 1.17 -1.29 -18.16
N ARG A 223 0.98 -0.46 -19.19
CA ARG A 223 0.16 0.76 -19.09
C ARG A 223 -1.31 0.43 -19.24
N LEU A 224 -2.12 0.96 -18.34
CA LEU A 224 -3.58 0.81 -18.40
C LEU A 224 -4.25 1.98 -19.11
N ASP A 225 -5.37 1.68 -19.76
CA ASP A 225 -6.30 2.70 -20.20
C ASP A 225 -7.01 3.34 -18.99
N VAL A 226 -6.73 4.62 -18.75
CA VAL A 226 -7.20 5.34 -17.55
C VAL A 226 -8.72 5.42 -17.46
N PRO A 227 -9.46 5.80 -18.53
CA PRO A 227 -10.92 5.81 -18.53
C PRO A 227 -11.52 4.47 -18.12
N THR A 228 -11.06 3.39 -18.72
CA THR A 228 -11.55 2.03 -18.43
C THR A 228 -11.21 1.61 -17.00
N ALA A 229 -9.99 1.90 -16.54
CA ALA A 229 -9.54 1.54 -15.21
C ALA A 229 -10.32 2.28 -14.09
N VAL A 230 -10.65 3.55 -14.31
CA VAL A 230 -11.44 4.37 -13.35
C VAL A 230 -12.93 4.03 -13.41
N ALA A 231 -13.45 3.55 -14.54
CA ALA A 231 -14.85 3.15 -14.69
C ALA A 231 -15.20 1.85 -13.96
N LEU A 232 -14.19 1.02 -13.61
CA LEU A 232 -14.40 -0.17 -12.81
C LEU A 232 -14.89 0.20 -11.40
N LYS A 233 -15.96 -0.43 -10.95
CA LYS A 233 -16.47 -0.29 -9.59
C LYS A 233 -16.09 -1.52 -8.77
N PRO A 234 -15.71 -1.34 -7.50
CA PRO A 234 -15.55 -2.48 -6.61
C PRO A 234 -16.88 -3.22 -6.48
N VAL A 235 -16.81 -4.55 -6.53
CA VAL A 235 -17.95 -5.46 -6.34
C VAL A 235 -18.30 -5.53 -4.86
#